data_d976d9c449f0fde127c6342447811ba7
#
_entry.id   d976d9c449f0fde127c6342447811ba7
#
_cell.length_a   1.000
_cell.length_b   1.000
_cell.length_c   1.000
_cell.angle_alpha   90.00
_cell.angle_beta   90.00
_cell.angle_gamma   90.00
#
_symmetry.space_group_name_H-M   'P 1'
#
loop_
_entity.id
_entity.type
_entity.pdbx_description
1 polymer ?
#
loop_
_entity_poly.entity_id
_entity_poly.type
_entity_poly.pdbx_seq_one_letter_code
_entity_poly.pdbx_strand_id
1 'polypeptide(L)'
;RDNAIEIEGYGNVAITDDFKVYKTYGTVKEARKKDILVGYDIQKFVVEDKRICAALLVKSFDARNIRVLLMDTGFQSIFHDTVTLKCSVPMKVVLGDYEFTVEAGEKFTVFDGDERLRRSDRRFIIEPEDPTKSIDVTTIERGQGTPSYQGTLEISQEKEGLLLLNDLDVEDYLTRVVPSEMP
;
A
#
# COMPACT_ATOMS: atom_id res chain seq x y z
N ARG A 1 -9.95 -7.61 19.17
CA ARG A 1 -9.96 -7.00 20.53
C ARG A 1 -10.66 -5.66 20.40
N ASP A 2 -11.82 -5.51 21.03
CA ASP A 2 -12.83 -4.49 20.68
C ASP A 2 -12.50 -3.04 21.08
N ASN A 3 -11.34 -2.77 21.71
CA ASN A 3 -11.02 -1.47 22.29
C ASN A 3 -9.71 -0.82 21.78
N ALA A 4 -9.16 -1.28 20.68
CA ALA A 4 -7.97 -0.67 20.07
C ALA A 4 -7.99 -0.86 18.55
N ILE A 5 -7.35 0.08 17.83
CA ILE A 5 -7.11 0.01 16.41
C ILE A 5 -5.60 -0.03 16.23
N GLU A 6 -5.12 -0.98 15.43
CA GLU A 6 -3.73 -1.01 14.99
C GLU A 6 -3.55 -0.04 13.82
N ILE A 7 -2.68 0.93 13.99
CA ILE A 7 -2.36 1.95 12.99
C ILE A 7 -0.93 1.76 12.55
N GLU A 8 -0.73 1.68 11.25
CA GLU A 8 0.58 1.59 10.60
C GLU A 8 1.52 2.69 11.14
N GLY A 9 2.72 2.30 11.57
CA GLY A 9 3.71 3.19 12.16
C GLY A 9 3.45 3.68 13.60
N TYR A 10 2.25 3.39 14.17
CA TYR A 10 1.89 3.79 15.53
C TYR A 10 1.56 2.61 16.45
N GLY A 11 1.34 1.41 15.89
CA GLY A 11 0.94 0.23 16.62
C GLY A 11 -0.50 0.30 17.14
N ASN A 12 -0.77 -0.43 18.24
CA ASN A 12 -2.11 -0.51 18.83
C ASN A 12 -2.44 0.77 19.62
N VAL A 13 -3.43 1.52 19.15
CA VAL A 13 -3.94 2.73 19.82
C VAL A 13 -5.34 2.46 20.36
N ALA A 14 -5.52 2.68 21.67
CA ALA A 14 -6.81 2.48 22.33
C ALA A 14 -7.86 3.49 21.81
N ILE A 15 -9.11 3.04 21.69
CA ILE A 15 -10.25 3.91 21.38
C ILE A 15 -10.91 4.43 22.65
N THR A 16 -11.58 5.58 22.57
CA THR A 16 -12.41 6.10 23.67
C THR A 16 -13.77 5.38 23.74
N ASP A 17 -14.44 5.45 24.88
CA ASP A 17 -15.74 4.77 25.06
C ASP A 17 -16.83 5.39 24.17
N ASP A 18 -16.72 6.67 23.86
CA ASP A 18 -17.59 7.45 22.98
C ASP A 18 -17.11 7.52 21.51
N PHE A 19 -16.18 6.63 21.13
CA PHE A 19 -15.63 6.57 19.77
C PHE A 19 -16.71 6.53 18.71
N LYS A 20 -16.62 7.44 17.72
CA LYS A 20 -17.55 7.57 16.61
C LYS A 20 -16.86 7.53 15.27
N VAL A 21 -17.63 7.13 14.26
CA VAL A 21 -17.18 7.10 12.86
C VAL A 21 -18.05 8.06 12.06
N TYR A 22 -17.42 8.90 11.25
CA TYR A 22 -18.09 9.85 10.39
C TYR A 22 -17.66 9.67 8.94
N LYS A 23 -18.62 9.63 8.04
CA LYS A 23 -18.38 9.81 6.61
C LYS A 23 -18.27 11.31 6.32
N THR A 24 -17.19 11.75 5.69
CA THR A 24 -16.92 13.17 5.41
C THR A 24 -16.89 13.51 3.91
N TYR A 25 -16.99 12.52 3.02
CA TYR A 25 -17.14 12.73 1.58
C TYR A 25 -18.62 12.69 1.18
N GLY A 26 -19.01 13.51 0.21
CA GLY A 26 -20.42 13.72 -0.13
C GLY A 26 -21.16 14.41 1.02
N THR A 27 -22.23 13.78 1.53
CA THR A 27 -22.97 14.30 2.68
C THR A 27 -22.35 13.81 3.99
N VAL A 28 -21.99 14.73 4.88
CA VAL A 28 -21.44 14.41 6.21
C VAL A 28 -22.51 13.72 7.05
N LYS A 29 -22.21 12.52 7.54
CA LYS A 29 -23.11 11.74 8.42
C LYS A 29 -22.33 10.77 9.30
N GLU A 30 -22.97 10.35 10.40
CA GLU A 30 -22.44 9.28 11.25
C GLU A 30 -22.45 7.95 10.46
N ALA A 31 -21.39 7.18 10.59
CA ALA A 31 -21.16 5.87 10.00
C ALA A 31 -20.94 4.83 11.10
N ARG A 32 -20.75 3.57 10.74
CA ARG A 32 -20.59 2.48 11.69
C ARG A 32 -19.13 2.04 11.79
N LYS A 33 -18.72 1.47 12.92
CA LYS A 33 -17.37 0.91 13.11
C LYS A 33 -16.97 -0.09 12.00
N LYS A 34 -17.92 -0.89 11.52
CA LYS A 34 -17.71 -1.85 10.42
C LYS A 34 -17.44 -1.22 9.06
N ASP A 35 -17.66 0.08 8.92
CA ASP A 35 -17.41 0.81 7.68
C ASP A 35 -15.93 1.27 7.62
N ILE A 36 -15.13 1.05 8.68
CA ILE A 36 -13.67 1.18 8.69
C ILE A 36 -13.08 -0.05 8.01
N LEU A 37 -12.33 0.16 6.93
CA LEU A 37 -11.72 -0.93 6.15
C LEU A 37 -10.23 -1.00 6.43
N VAL A 38 -9.76 -2.15 6.88
CA VAL A 38 -8.35 -2.40 7.15
C VAL A 38 -7.57 -2.51 5.83
N GLY A 39 -6.38 -1.92 5.79
CA GLY A 39 -5.50 -1.99 4.61
C GLY A 39 -5.82 -0.97 3.51
N TYR A 40 -6.76 -0.03 3.74
CA TYR A 40 -7.11 1.00 2.78
C TYR A 40 -6.96 2.40 3.36
N ASP A 41 -6.42 3.31 2.58
CA ASP A 41 -6.15 4.71 2.95
C ASP A 41 -7.39 5.60 2.76
N ILE A 42 -8.54 5.11 3.22
CA ILE A 42 -9.84 5.79 3.06
C ILE A 42 -10.33 6.43 4.35
N GLN A 43 -9.63 6.21 5.46
CA GLN A 43 -9.97 6.76 6.77
C GLN A 43 -8.82 7.56 7.39
N LYS A 44 -9.18 8.54 8.22
CA LYS A 44 -8.27 9.26 9.10
C LYS A 44 -8.76 9.13 10.54
N PHE A 45 -7.84 9.06 11.48
CA PHE A 45 -8.16 8.96 12.90
C PHE A 45 -7.91 10.28 13.62
N VAL A 46 -8.84 10.66 14.48
CA VAL A 46 -8.68 11.79 15.40
C VAL A 46 -8.22 11.25 16.74
N VAL A 47 -7.07 11.73 17.20
CA VAL A 47 -6.44 11.27 18.43
C VAL A 47 -6.44 12.42 19.44
N GLU A 48 -6.92 12.15 20.64
CA GLU A 48 -6.89 13.03 21.80
C GLU A 48 -6.39 12.22 23.00
N ASP A 49 -5.48 12.78 23.79
CA ASP A 49 -4.87 12.14 24.97
C ASP A 49 -4.36 10.69 24.69
N LYS A 50 -3.71 10.50 23.52
CA LYS A 50 -3.18 9.21 23.08
C LYS A 50 -4.25 8.12 22.84
N ARG A 51 -5.51 8.49 22.71
CA ARG A 51 -6.62 7.59 22.39
C ARG A 51 -7.34 8.09 21.13
N ILE A 52 -7.85 7.17 20.34
CA ILE A 52 -8.64 7.52 19.14
C ILE A 52 -10.06 7.86 19.60
N CYS A 53 -10.51 9.09 19.39
CA CYS A 53 -11.86 9.55 19.71
C CYS A 53 -12.81 9.49 18.50
N ALA A 54 -12.29 9.57 17.27
CA ALA A 54 -13.11 9.44 16.08
C ALA A 54 -12.34 8.85 14.88
N ALA A 55 -13.08 8.26 13.94
CA ALA A 55 -12.60 7.93 12.62
C ALA A 55 -13.39 8.70 11.57
N LEU A 56 -12.69 9.26 10.60
CA LEU A 56 -13.24 10.01 9.47
C LEU A 56 -13.04 9.23 8.19
N LEU A 57 -14.11 8.75 7.56
CA LEU A 57 -14.06 8.15 6.23
C LEU A 57 -14.01 9.29 5.22
N VAL A 58 -12.81 9.51 4.64
CA VAL A 58 -12.53 10.70 3.80
C VAL A 58 -12.69 10.43 2.31
N LYS A 59 -12.73 9.16 1.91
CA LYS A 59 -12.96 8.70 0.53
C LYS A 59 -13.98 7.58 0.49
N SER A 60 -14.65 7.38 -0.64
CA SER A 60 -15.41 6.16 -0.89
C SER A 60 -14.45 4.99 -1.09
N PHE A 61 -14.80 3.83 -0.58
CA PHE A 61 -14.14 2.59 -0.98
C PHE A 61 -14.49 2.28 -2.43
N ASP A 62 -13.48 2.09 -3.25
CA ASP A 62 -13.63 1.56 -4.61
C ASP A 62 -13.26 0.08 -4.58
N ALA A 63 -14.26 -0.78 -4.69
CA ALA A 63 -14.09 -2.23 -4.66
C ALA A 63 -13.46 -2.78 -5.95
N ARG A 64 -13.12 -1.92 -6.91
CA ARG A 64 -12.50 -2.36 -8.16
C ARG A 64 -11.03 -2.74 -8.01
N ASN A 65 -10.34 -2.19 -7.01
CA ASN A 65 -8.94 -2.48 -6.79
C ASN A 65 -8.72 -3.51 -5.68
N ILE A 66 -7.72 -4.34 -5.88
CA ILE A 66 -7.17 -5.27 -4.89
C ILE A 66 -5.74 -4.85 -4.55
N ARG A 67 -5.39 -4.95 -3.27
CA ARG A 67 -4.03 -4.71 -2.78
C ARG A 67 -3.39 -6.02 -2.36
N VAL A 68 -2.32 -6.39 -3.03
CA VAL A 68 -1.60 -7.65 -2.83
C VAL A 68 -0.24 -7.37 -2.20
N LEU A 69 -0.01 -7.93 -1.02
CA LEU A 69 1.28 -7.87 -0.35
C LEU A 69 2.25 -8.84 -1.02
N LEU A 70 3.39 -8.32 -1.50
CA LEU A 70 4.38 -9.13 -2.21
C LEU A 70 5.43 -9.66 -1.23
N MET A 71 5.56 -10.98 -1.18
CA MET A 71 6.54 -11.65 -0.32
C MET A 71 7.92 -11.71 -0.98
N ASP A 72 8.94 -12.00 -0.18
CA ASP A 72 10.31 -12.25 -0.62
C ASP A 72 10.44 -13.44 -1.59
N THR A 73 11.63 -13.69 -2.10
CA THR A 73 11.92 -14.80 -3.05
C THR A 73 11.51 -16.16 -2.50
N GLY A 74 11.71 -16.37 -1.20
CA GLY A 74 11.45 -17.67 -0.55
C GLY A 74 10.04 -17.85 -0.01
N PHE A 75 9.15 -16.87 -0.13
CA PHE A 75 7.84 -16.82 0.55
C PHE A 75 7.95 -17.01 2.07
N GLN A 76 9.06 -16.53 2.66
CA GLN A 76 9.32 -16.66 4.09
C GLN A 76 9.00 -15.37 4.84
N SER A 77 9.10 -14.21 4.17
CA SER A 77 8.90 -12.89 4.75
C SER A 77 8.04 -12.01 3.85
N ILE A 78 7.24 -11.17 4.50
CA ILE A 78 6.56 -10.04 3.86
C ILE A 78 7.44 -8.80 3.85
N PHE A 79 8.56 -8.82 4.58
CA PHE A 79 9.52 -7.73 4.70
C PHE A 79 10.70 -7.94 3.76
N HIS A 80 11.19 -6.83 3.23
CA HIS A 80 12.33 -6.79 2.31
C HIS A 80 13.42 -5.88 2.86
N ASP A 81 14.68 -6.29 2.76
CA ASP A 81 15.83 -5.42 3.06
C ASP A 81 16.05 -4.38 1.95
N THR A 82 15.69 -4.75 0.73
CA THR A 82 15.88 -3.93 -0.45
C THR A 82 14.81 -4.24 -1.48
N VAL A 83 14.25 -3.20 -2.09
CA VAL A 83 13.34 -3.30 -3.24
C VAL A 83 13.96 -2.55 -4.40
N THR A 84 14.16 -3.22 -5.53
CA THR A 84 14.64 -2.61 -6.78
C THR A 84 13.65 -2.83 -7.89
N LEU A 85 13.19 -1.74 -8.45
CA LEU A 85 12.20 -1.69 -9.53
C LEU A 85 12.85 -1.29 -10.84
N LYS A 86 12.33 -1.81 -11.94
CA LYS A 86 12.72 -1.44 -13.31
C LYS A 86 11.50 -1.53 -14.21
N CYS A 87 11.37 -0.61 -15.18
CA CYS A 87 10.32 -0.65 -16.18
C CYS A 87 10.89 -0.32 -17.57
N SER A 88 10.24 -0.85 -18.60
CA SER A 88 10.60 -0.56 -20.00
C SER A 88 10.14 0.84 -20.48
N VAL A 89 9.29 1.51 -19.71
CA VAL A 89 8.84 2.89 -19.88
C VAL A 89 9.18 3.69 -18.64
N PRO A 90 9.16 5.03 -18.69
CA PRO A 90 9.38 5.84 -17.49
C PRO A 90 8.40 5.49 -16.38
N MET A 91 8.86 5.59 -15.12
CA MET A 91 8.05 5.40 -13.93
C MET A 91 7.87 6.74 -13.20
N LYS A 92 6.65 7.10 -12.94
CA LYS A 92 6.29 8.19 -12.04
C LYS A 92 6.41 7.70 -10.60
N VAL A 93 7.15 8.43 -9.78
CA VAL A 93 7.33 8.11 -8.34
C VAL A 93 6.83 9.28 -7.51
N VAL A 94 5.91 9.00 -6.59
CA VAL A 94 5.32 9.98 -5.67
C VAL A 94 5.71 9.64 -4.24
N LEU A 95 6.14 10.64 -3.47
CA LEU A 95 6.44 10.54 -2.05
C LEU A 95 5.85 11.75 -1.30
N GLY A 96 4.67 11.61 -0.75
CA GLY A 96 3.92 12.74 -0.16
C GLY A 96 3.64 13.80 -1.22
N ASP A 97 4.18 15.02 -1.03
CA ASP A 97 4.01 16.13 -1.99
C ASP A 97 5.10 16.17 -3.08
N TYR A 98 6.07 15.26 -3.05
CA TYR A 98 7.16 15.20 -4.02
C TYR A 98 6.85 14.19 -5.11
N GLU A 99 7.13 14.57 -6.33
CA GLU A 99 6.98 13.73 -7.52
C GLU A 99 8.24 13.83 -8.38
N PHE A 100 8.70 12.70 -8.91
CA PHE A 100 9.81 12.63 -9.88
C PHE A 100 9.63 11.45 -10.81
N THR A 101 10.35 11.47 -11.94
CA THR A 101 10.35 10.39 -12.92
C THR A 101 11.65 9.61 -12.84
N VAL A 102 11.55 8.28 -12.96
CA VAL A 102 12.67 7.38 -13.23
C VAL A 102 12.59 6.98 -14.69
N GLU A 103 13.66 7.25 -15.44
CA GLU A 103 13.68 7.04 -16.88
C GLU A 103 13.54 5.56 -17.27
N ALA A 104 13.07 5.32 -18.49
CA ALA A 104 12.88 3.98 -19.02
C ALA A 104 14.17 3.15 -18.94
N GLY A 105 14.08 1.96 -18.36
CA GLY A 105 15.21 1.05 -18.19
C GLY A 105 16.14 1.36 -17.01
N GLU A 106 15.98 2.51 -16.35
CA GLU A 106 16.70 2.80 -15.11
C GLU A 106 16.14 2.03 -13.92
N LYS A 107 16.99 1.85 -12.92
CA LYS A 107 16.60 1.16 -11.67
C LYS A 107 16.25 2.17 -10.59
N PHE A 108 15.13 1.97 -9.94
CA PHE A 108 14.75 2.67 -8.73
C PHE A 108 14.92 1.72 -7.53
N THR A 109 15.80 2.07 -6.59
CA THR A 109 16.10 1.23 -5.42
C THR A 109 15.76 1.94 -4.13
N VAL A 110 15.13 1.21 -3.22
CA VAL A 110 14.80 1.60 -1.85
C VAL A 110 15.41 0.56 -0.91
N PHE A 111 16.05 1.01 0.16
CA PHE A 111 16.67 0.16 1.18
C PHE A 111 15.92 0.25 2.50
N ASP A 112 15.99 -0.79 3.30
CA ASP A 112 15.55 -0.74 4.69
C ASP A 112 16.25 0.41 5.43
N GLY A 113 15.48 1.22 6.14
CA GLY A 113 15.97 2.42 6.81
C GLY A 113 16.23 3.61 5.89
N ASP A 114 15.68 3.64 4.68
CA ASP A 114 15.78 4.77 3.75
C ASP A 114 15.27 6.06 4.42
N GLU A 115 16.13 7.09 4.45
CA GLU A 115 15.81 8.36 5.10
C GLU A 115 14.58 9.05 4.55
N ARG A 116 14.26 8.82 3.28
CA ARG A 116 13.08 9.36 2.62
C ARG A 116 11.77 8.83 3.21
N LEU A 117 11.80 7.60 3.77
CA LEU A 117 10.67 6.91 4.41
C LEU A 117 10.64 7.01 5.94
N ARG A 118 11.52 7.80 6.57
CA ARG A 118 11.61 7.91 8.04
C ARG A 118 10.34 8.40 8.74
N ARG A 119 9.44 9.04 8.00
CA ARG A 119 8.14 9.43 8.53
C ARG A 119 7.14 8.32 8.27
N SER A 120 6.47 7.86 9.31
CA SER A 120 5.49 6.75 9.28
C SER A 120 4.29 6.97 8.35
N ASP A 121 4.08 8.21 7.89
CA ASP A 121 3.02 8.57 6.95
C ASP A 121 3.47 8.59 5.48
N ARG A 122 4.76 8.31 5.21
CA ARG A 122 5.33 8.34 3.87
C ARG A 122 5.47 6.95 3.28
N ARG A 123 5.07 6.87 2.03
CA ARG A 123 5.31 5.70 1.17
C ARG A 123 5.66 6.19 -0.24
N PHE A 124 6.46 5.43 -0.94
CA PHE A 124 6.59 5.60 -2.38
C PHE A 124 5.37 4.98 -3.07
N ILE A 125 4.78 5.73 -3.99
CA ILE A 125 3.74 5.26 -4.91
C ILE A 125 4.36 5.32 -6.29
N ILE A 126 4.45 4.19 -6.98
CA ILE A 126 5.18 4.03 -8.23
C ILE A 126 4.23 3.51 -9.30
N GLU A 127 4.13 4.25 -10.40
CA GLU A 127 3.27 3.93 -11.54
C GLU A 127 4.06 4.01 -12.83
N PRO A 128 3.86 3.08 -13.80
CA PRO A 128 4.41 3.24 -15.13
C PRO A 128 3.64 4.37 -15.85
N GLU A 129 4.32 5.21 -16.64
CA GLU A 129 3.64 6.24 -17.45
C GLU A 129 2.66 5.64 -18.47
N ASP A 130 2.98 4.45 -19.00
CA ASP A 130 2.04 3.65 -19.80
C ASP A 130 1.41 2.57 -18.88
N PRO A 131 0.13 2.69 -18.51
CA PRO A 131 -0.52 1.76 -17.57
C PRO A 131 -0.66 0.33 -18.11
N THR A 132 -0.42 0.11 -19.40
CA THR A 132 -0.40 -1.25 -19.99
C THR A 132 0.90 -1.99 -19.73
N LYS A 133 1.93 -1.31 -19.24
CA LYS A 133 3.24 -1.88 -18.93
C LYS A 133 3.31 -2.36 -17.49
N SER A 134 4.22 -3.31 -17.29
CA SER A 134 4.48 -3.88 -15.95
C SER A 134 5.82 -3.37 -15.42
N ILE A 135 5.90 -3.29 -14.10
CA ILE A 135 7.13 -2.96 -13.37
C ILE A 135 7.77 -4.27 -12.91
N ASP A 136 9.02 -4.49 -13.25
CA ASP A 136 9.82 -5.62 -12.80
C ASP A 136 10.33 -5.38 -11.38
N VAL A 137 10.15 -6.33 -10.47
CA VAL A 137 10.74 -6.31 -9.13
C VAL A 137 12.00 -7.17 -9.15
N THR A 138 13.15 -6.55 -9.43
CA THR A 138 14.39 -7.27 -9.71
C THR A 138 15.08 -7.85 -8.47
N THR A 139 14.60 -7.54 -7.28
CA THR A 139 15.05 -8.13 -5.99
C THR A 139 14.26 -9.35 -5.57
N ILE A 140 13.22 -9.71 -6.32
CA ILE A 140 12.44 -10.92 -6.09
C ILE A 140 12.65 -11.88 -7.25
N GLU A 141 12.81 -13.17 -6.96
CA GLU A 141 12.83 -14.24 -7.95
C GLU A 141 11.62 -15.16 -7.74
N ARG A 142 11.04 -15.61 -8.83
CA ARG A 142 9.97 -16.63 -8.87
C ARG A 142 10.41 -17.76 -9.78
N GLY A 143 9.71 -18.89 -9.76
CA GLY A 143 10.06 -20.06 -10.57
C GLY A 143 10.18 -19.77 -12.07
N GLN A 144 9.59 -18.68 -12.56
CA GLN A 144 9.67 -18.24 -13.96
C GLN A 144 10.64 -17.06 -14.18
N GLY A 145 11.45 -16.70 -13.17
CA GLY A 145 12.39 -15.58 -13.21
C GLY A 145 11.91 -14.35 -12.44
N THR A 146 12.36 -13.15 -12.85
CA THR A 146 11.99 -11.88 -12.24
C THR A 146 10.49 -11.60 -12.46
N PRO A 147 9.71 -11.40 -11.38
CA PRO A 147 8.29 -11.11 -11.52
C PRO A 147 8.05 -9.68 -11.99
N SER A 148 7.00 -9.51 -12.80
CA SER A 148 6.52 -8.22 -13.31
C SER A 148 5.09 -7.99 -12.87
N TYR A 149 4.80 -6.79 -12.39
CA TYR A 149 3.48 -6.41 -11.85
C TYR A 149 2.89 -5.22 -12.61
N GLN A 150 1.62 -5.31 -12.96
CA GLN A 150 0.84 -4.18 -13.46
C GLN A 150 0.21 -3.40 -12.30
N GLY A 151 -0.30 -2.22 -12.62
CA GLY A 151 -0.90 -1.32 -11.63
C GLY A 151 0.15 -0.51 -10.88
N THR A 152 -0.20 -0.14 -9.68
CA THR A 152 0.63 0.70 -8.80
C THR A 152 1.43 -0.17 -7.85
N LEU A 153 2.71 0.11 -7.66
CA LEU A 153 3.51 -0.44 -6.56
C LEU A 153 3.64 0.59 -5.44
N GLU A 154 3.46 0.15 -4.21
CA GLU A 154 3.68 0.96 -3.02
C GLU A 154 4.81 0.35 -2.18
N ILE A 155 5.73 1.20 -1.71
CA ILE A 155 6.80 0.80 -0.79
C ILE A 155 6.70 1.65 0.46
N SER A 156 6.53 1.01 1.61
CA SER A 156 6.54 1.65 2.93
C SER A 156 7.61 1.05 3.83
N GLN A 157 8.04 1.82 4.84
CA GLN A 157 8.96 1.37 5.88
C GLN A 157 8.18 0.92 7.11
N GLU A 158 8.43 -0.29 7.53
CA GLU A 158 7.99 -0.82 8.81
C GLU A 158 9.20 -1.07 9.74
N LYS A 159 8.91 -1.50 10.96
CA LYS A 159 9.94 -1.75 11.96
C LYS A 159 10.88 -2.90 11.56
N GLU A 160 10.34 -3.90 10.88
CA GLU A 160 11.01 -5.13 10.49
C GLU A 160 11.60 -5.09 9.07
N GLY A 161 11.39 -3.98 8.32
CA GLY A 161 11.89 -3.81 6.96
C GLY A 161 10.89 -3.10 6.04
N LEU A 162 11.13 -3.18 4.73
CA LEU A 162 10.24 -2.61 3.73
C LEU A 162 9.05 -3.53 3.45
N LEU A 163 7.86 -2.96 3.36
CA LEU A 163 6.70 -3.62 2.76
C LEU A 163 6.55 -3.21 1.30
N LEU A 164 6.25 -4.17 0.44
CA LEU A 164 5.96 -3.97 -0.98
C LEU A 164 4.55 -4.44 -1.28
N LEU A 165 3.72 -3.52 -1.76
CA LEU A 165 2.33 -3.76 -2.13
C LEU A 165 2.13 -3.51 -3.62
N ASN A 166 1.28 -4.33 -4.24
CA ASN A 166 0.76 -4.10 -5.58
C ASN A 166 -0.72 -3.77 -5.50
N ASP A 167 -1.11 -2.59 -5.95
CA ASP A 167 -2.49 -2.13 -6.07
C ASP A 167 -2.90 -2.17 -7.55
N LEU A 168 -3.89 -2.98 -7.87
CA LEU A 168 -4.33 -3.17 -9.25
C LEU A 168 -5.84 -3.44 -9.32
N ASP A 169 -6.40 -3.25 -10.51
CA ASP A 169 -7.81 -3.57 -10.77
C ASP A 169 -8.08 -5.07 -10.54
N VAL A 170 -9.19 -5.39 -9.89
CA VAL A 170 -9.53 -6.78 -9.53
C VAL A 170 -9.76 -7.65 -10.77
N GLU A 171 -10.28 -7.10 -11.85
CA GLU A 171 -10.49 -7.84 -13.10
C GLU A 171 -9.13 -8.18 -13.77
N ASP A 172 -8.18 -7.23 -13.74
CA ASP A 172 -6.81 -7.47 -14.22
C ASP A 172 -6.10 -8.54 -13.36
N TYR A 173 -6.29 -8.51 -12.05
CA TYR A 173 -5.79 -9.54 -11.15
C TYR A 173 -6.38 -10.90 -11.48
N LEU A 174 -7.71 -11.01 -11.60
CA LEU A 174 -8.40 -12.27 -11.85
C LEU A 174 -8.04 -12.87 -13.21
N THR A 175 -7.87 -12.05 -14.26
CA THR A 175 -7.47 -12.55 -15.58
C THR A 175 -6.09 -13.18 -15.62
N ARG A 176 -5.23 -12.90 -14.64
CA ARG A 176 -3.85 -13.43 -14.55
C ARG A 176 -3.73 -14.59 -13.58
N VAL A 177 -4.45 -14.55 -12.46
CA VAL A 177 -4.37 -15.57 -11.41
C VAL A 177 -5.22 -16.78 -11.78
N VAL A 178 -6.46 -16.55 -12.25
CA VAL A 178 -7.40 -17.64 -12.60
C VAL A 178 -6.82 -18.61 -13.64
N PRO A 179 -6.17 -18.18 -14.74
CA PRO A 179 -5.57 -19.11 -15.69
C PRO A 179 -4.42 -19.95 -15.11
N SER A 180 -3.73 -19.48 -14.06
CA SER A 180 -2.64 -20.20 -13.43
C SER A 180 -3.10 -21.21 -12.38
N GLU A 181 -4.33 -21.07 -11.90
CA GLU A 181 -4.94 -21.92 -10.86
C GLU A 181 -5.88 -22.99 -11.44
N MET A 182 -6.26 -22.88 -12.72
CA MET A 182 -7.11 -23.85 -13.39
C MET A 182 -6.26 -24.90 -14.11
N PRO A 183 -6.47 -26.20 -13.82
CA PRO A 183 -5.76 -27.30 -14.47
C PRO A 183 -6.12 -27.45 -15.95
#